data_5ea62e235c2bb6fd675f2fbccdc52e55
#
_entry.id   5ea62e235c2bb6fd675f2fbccdc52e55
#
_cell.length_a   1.000
_cell.length_b   1.000
_cell.length_c   1.000
_cell.angle_alpha   90.00
_cell.angle_beta   90.00
_cell.angle_gamma   90.00
#
_symmetry.space_group_name_H-M   'P 1'
#
loop_
_entity.id
_entity.type
_entity.pdbx_description
1 polymer ?
#
loop_
_entity_poly.entity_id
_entity_poly.type
_entity_poly.pdbx_seq_one_letter_code
_entity_poly.pdbx_strand_id
1 'polypeptide(L)'
;DINVLLLKHPAHKFENFEEEVQYIINHERRNKFIRNLALDLKGNTLILFARVEGHGQPLYEMINNNTVDSRQVFFVHGGVDTEDREKVREITEKENNAIIVASYGTFSTGINIKNLHNVIFASPSKSRIRNLQSIGRVLRKGNNKTKATLYDIADDISYKSRKNYTLNHLIERIKVYNEENFNYDIVNIPLKN
;
A
#
# COMPACT_ATOMS: atom_id res chain seq x y z
N ASP A 1 -10.03 -7.39 -6.74
CA ASP A 1 -10.12 -6.09 -7.46
C ASP A 1 -8.99 -5.17 -7.04
N ILE A 2 -8.54 -4.34 -7.98
CA ILE A 2 -7.48 -3.37 -7.74
C ILE A 2 -8.02 -1.98 -8.00
N ASN A 3 -7.85 -1.08 -7.03
CA ASN A 3 -8.15 0.33 -7.19
C ASN A 3 -6.84 1.10 -7.21
N VAL A 4 -6.48 1.64 -8.36
CA VAL A 4 -5.34 2.55 -8.49
C VAL A 4 -5.83 3.94 -8.09
N LEU A 5 -5.35 4.44 -6.96
CA LEU A 5 -5.67 5.78 -6.49
C LEU A 5 -4.55 6.71 -6.92
N LEU A 6 -4.77 7.39 -8.04
CA LEU A 6 -3.75 8.24 -8.66
C LEU A 6 -3.87 9.66 -8.11
N LEU A 7 -2.94 10.00 -7.22
CA LEU A 7 -2.89 11.30 -6.58
C LEU A 7 -2.25 12.32 -7.52
N LYS A 8 -3.00 13.37 -7.84
CA LYS A 8 -2.53 14.44 -8.73
C LYS A 8 -1.91 15.55 -7.91
N HIS A 9 -0.60 15.68 -7.99
CA HIS A 9 0.18 16.70 -7.29
C HIS A 9 0.41 17.93 -8.19
N PRO A 10 0.74 19.10 -7.59
CA PRO A 10 1.32 20.18 -8.36
C PRO A 10 2.58 19.71 -9.08
N ALA A 11 2.76 20.16 -10.32
CA ALA A 11 3.89 19.74 -11.15
C ALA A 11 5.23 20.10 -10.51
N HIS A 12 6.17 19.16 -10.52
CA HIS A 12 7.52 19.38 -10.02
C HIS A 12 8.52 18.53 -10.80
N LYS A 13 9.70 19.10 -11.05
CA LYS A 13 10.79 18.39 -11.72
C LYS A 13 11.81 17.93 -10.67
N PHE A 14 11.98 16.62 -10.55
CA PHE A 14 12.97 16.04 -9.62
C PHE A 14 14.28 15.76 -10.33
N GLU A 15 15.39 15.96 -9.61
CA GLU A 15 16.73 15.71 -10.12
C GLU A 15 17.02 14.21 -10.24
N ASN A 16 16.44 13.40 -9.33
CA ASN A 16 16.66 11.96 -9.31
C ASN A 16 15.49 11.26 -8.61
N PHE A 17 15.50 9.93 -8.66
CA PHE A 17 14.47 9.10 -8.06
C PHE A 17 14.37 9.30 -6.54
N GLU A 18 15.50 9.39 -5.86
CA GLU A 18 15.51 9.55 -4.40
C GLU A 18 14.84 10.85 -3.94
N GLU A 19 15.08 11.93 -4.66
CA GLU A 19 14.43 13.21 -4.38
C GLU A 19 12.91 13.11 -4.51
N GLU A 20 12.43 12.42 -5.55
CA GLU A 20 11.00 12.18 -5.74
C GLU A 20 10.43 11.33 -4.60
N VAL A 21 11.11 10.25 -4.21
CA VAL A 21 10.67 9.39 -3.11
C VAL A 21 10.56 10.18 -1.80
N GLN A 22 11.57 11.01 -1.49
CA GLN A 22 11.54 11.85 -0.28
C GLN A 22 10.37 12.81 -0.29
N TYR A 23 10.10 13.43 -1.43
CA TYR A 23 8.94 14.32 -1.57
C TYR A 23 7.62 13.56 -1.27
N ILE A 24 7.48 12.38 -1.83
CA ILE A 24 6.25 11.58 -1.71
C ILE A 24 6.04 11.10 -0.26
N ILE A 25 7.05 10.48 0.35
CA ILE A 25 6.88 9.90 1.69
C ILE A 25 6.77 10.95 2.79
N ASN A 26 7.28 12.15 2.56
CA ASN A 26 7.18 13.26 3.51
C ASN A 26 5.98 14.17 3.25
N HIS A 27 5.19 13.89 2.23
CA HIS A 27 4.04 14.73 1.87
C HIS A 27 2.92 14.54 2.89
N GLU A 28 2.66 15.57 3.68
CA GLU A 28 1.71 15.49 4.80
C GLU A 28 0.29 15.14 4.35
N ARG A 29 -0.22 15.77 3.31
CA ARG A 29 -1.58 15.51 2.82
C ARG A 29 -1.73 14.10 2.25
N ARG A 30 -0.68 13.61 1.61
CA ARG A 30 -0.66 12.23 1.11
C ARG A 30 -0.74 11.24 2.27
N ASN A 31 0.03 11.45 3.30
CA ASN A 31 0.03 10.59 4.49
C ASN A 31 -1.33 10.65 5.22
N LYS A 32 -1.94 11.83 5.30
CA LYS A 32 -3.29 11.97 5.84
C LYS A 32 -4.33 11.25 4.99
N PHE A 33 -4.18 11.29 3.67
CA PHE A 33 -5.05 10.55 2.76
C PHE A 33 -4.98 9.05 3.03
N ILE A 34 -3.77 8.51 3.16
CA ILE A 34 -3.56 7.09 3.47
C ILE A 34 -4.16 6.75 4.83
N ARG A 35 -3.94 7.58 5.84
CA ARG A 35 -4.54 7.41 7.17
C ARG A 35 -6.06 7.33 7.08
N ASN A 36 -6.67 8.29 6.39
CA ASN A 36 -8.13 8.35 6.28
C ASN A 36 -8.67 7.14 5.54
N LEU A 37 -8.01 6.72 4.46
CA LEU A 37 -8.39 5.51 3.73
C LEU A 37 -8.34 4.29 4.65
N ALA A 38 -7.26 4.12 5.40
CA ALA A 38 -7.09 2.99 6.31
C ALA A 38 -8.18 2.96 7.38
N LEU A 39 -8.51 4.11 7.93
CA LEU A 39 -9.54 4.22 8.97
C LEU A 39 -10.95 3.99 8.42
N ASP A 40 -11.21 4.35 7.18
CA ASP A 40 -12.51 4.17 6.53
C ASP A 40 -12.75 2.72 6.08
N LEU A 41 -11.69 1.99 5.74
CA LEU A 41 -11.81 0.61 5.29
C LEU A 41 -12.17 -0.31 6.46
N LYS A 42 -13.07 -1.23 6.22
CA LYS A 42 -13.50 -2.23 7.20
C LYS A 42 -12.84 -3.57 6.91
N GLY A 43 -12.61 -4.33 7.95
CA GLY A 43 -11.94 -5.62 7.86
C GLY A 43 -10.44 -5.51 8.08
N ASN A 44 -9.76 -6.63 8.07
CA ASN A 44 -8.31 -6.66 8.23
C ASN A 44 -7.64 -5.95 7.06
N THR A 45 -6.93 -4.87 7.37
CA THR A 45 -6.29 -3.99 6.39
C THR A 45 -4.78 -4.00 6.57
N LEU A 46 -4.07 -4.36 5.51
CA LEU A 46 -2.61 -4.40 5.49
C LEU A 46 -2.08 -3.20 4.73
N ILE A 47 -1.26 -2.39 5.39
CA ILE A 47 -0.63 -1.22 4.78
C ILE A 47 0.85 -1.53 4.62
N LEU A 48 1.35 -1.48 3.39
CA LEU A 48 2.73 -1.83 3.07
C LEU A 48 3.57 -0.60 2.80
N PHE A 49 4.73 -0.55 3.44
CA PHE A 49 5.69 0.54 3.30
C PHE A 49 7.08 0.02 2.94
N ALA A 50 7.95 0.92 2.45
CA ALA A 50 9.32 0.58 2.08
C ALA A 50 10.33 0.90 3.19
N ARG A 51 10.21 2.05 3.85
CA ARG A 51 11.20 2.54 4.83
C ARG A 51 10.56 2.67 6.21
N VAL A 52 11.14 1.98 7.18
CA VAL A 52 10.59 1.90 8.55
C VAL A 52 10.51 3.31 9.18
N GLU A 53 11.65 3.97 9.35
CA GLU A 53 11.70 5.27 10.04
C GLU A 53 11.14 6.41 9.19
N GLY A 54 11.37 6.36 7.88
CA GLY A 54 10.99 7.43 6.97
C GLY A 54 9.50 7.45 6.62
N HIS A 55 8.80 6.33 6.69
CA HIS A 55 7.41 6.28 6.28
C HIS A 55 6.54 5.35 7.12
N GLY A 56 6.99 4.13 7.38
CA GLY A 56 6.20 3.15 8.13
C GLY A 56 5.84 3.61 9.52
N GLN A 57 6.81 4.06 10.29
CA GLN A 57 6.60 4.53 11.65
C GLN A 57 5.71 5.78 11.70
N PRO A 58 5.93 6.83 10.89
CA PRO A 58 5.01 7.96 10.85
C PRO A 58 3.58 7.57 10.48
N LEU A 59 3.39 6.69 9.53
CA LEU A 59 2.05 6.20 9.15
C LEU A 59 1.40 5.45 10.32
N TYR A 60 2.15 4.54 10.96
CA TYR A 60 1.64 3.80 12.09
C TYR A 60 1.19 4.74 13.22
N GLU A 61 2.02 5.69 13.60
CA GLU A 61 1.70 6.64 14.67
C GLU A 61 0.47 7.48 14.32
N MET A 62 0.41 7.97 13.09
CA MET A 62 -0.71 8.76 12.61
C MET A 62 -2.03 7.98 12.64
N ILE A 63 -2.01 6.73 12.22
CA ILE A 63 -3.18 5.85 12.22
C ILE A 63 -3.57 5.49 13.66
N ASN A 64 -2.61 5.06 14.46
CA ASN A 64 -2.85 4.64 15.84
C ASN A 64 -3.41 5.77 16.70
N ASN A 65 -2.93 7.00 16.50
CA ASN A 65 -3.38 8.16 17.26
C ASN A 65 -4.80 8.64 16.86
N ASN A 66 -5.30 8.18 15.72
CA ASN A 66 -6.61 8.59 15.19
C ASN A 66 -7.63 7.45 15.13
N THR A 67 -7.26 6.24 15.55
CA THR A 67 -8.23 5.14 15.63
C THR A 67 -9.22 5.38 16.76
N VAL A 68 -10.46 4.99 16.50
CA VAL A 68 -11.55 5.06 17.47
C VAL A 68 -12.02 3.64 17.79
N ASP A 69 -12.75 3.53 18.91
CA ASP A 69 -13.28 2.26 19.38
C ASP A 69 -12.19 1.26 19.75
N SER A 70 -12.47 -0.01 19.67
CA SER A 70 -11.54 -1.08 20.02
C SER A 70 -10.70 -1.57 18.86
N ARG A 71 -10.65 -0.83 17.74
CA ARG A 71 -9.89 -1.24 16.56
C ARG A 71 -8.40 -1.22 16.85
N GLN A 72 -7.73 -2.34 16.63
CA GLN A 72 -6.31 -2.49 16.93
C GLN A 72 -5.46 -2.15 15.71
N VAL A 73 -4.33 -1.50 15.97
CA VAL A 73 -3.33 -1.15 14.96
C VAL A 73 -2.01 -1.80 15.35
N PHE A 74 -1.44 -2.56 14.44
CA PHE A 74 -0.19 -3.29 14.66
C PHE A 74 0.90 -2.73 13.76
N PHE A 75 2.12 -2.67 14.28
CA PHE A 75 3.30 -2.28 13.51
C PHE A 75 4.25 -3.47 13.43
N VAL A 76 4.48 -3.98 12.22
CA VAL A 76 5.32 -5.14 11.98
C VAL A 76 6.56 -4.69 11.21
N HIS A 77 7.68 -4.61 11.91
CA HIS A 77 8.96 -4.17 11.34
C HIS A 77 10.09 -4.97 11.97
N GLY A 78 10.26 -6.15 11.56
CA GLY A 78 11.36 -6.99 12.07
C GLY A 78 12.50 -7.02 11.06
N GLY A 79 13.61 -7.60 11.49
CA GLY A 79 14.75 -7.81 10.62
C GLY A 79 14.67 -9.11 9.82
N VAL A 80 13.70 -9.96 10.11
CA VAL A 80 13.59 -11.29 9.50
C VAL A 80 12.20 -11.48 8.89
N ASP A 81 12.16 -11.59 7.57
CA ASP A 81 10.91 -11.72 6.81
C ASP A 81 10.01 -12.85 7.29
N THR A 82 10.59 -13.98 7.71
CA THR A 82 9.82 -15.13 8.18
C THR A 82 9.05 -14.81 9.45
N GLU A 83 9.70 -14.14 10.41
CA GLU A 83 9.06 -13.75 11.67
C GLU A 83 7.94 -12.75 11.43
N ASP A 84 8.16 -11.78 10.55
CA ASP A 84 7.17 -10.78 10.20
C ASP A 84 5.94 -11.42 9.55
N ARG A 85 6.15 -12.36 8.65
CA ARG A 85 5.06 -13.09 8.00
C ARG A 85 4.22 -13.87 8.98
N GLU A 86 4.87 -14.58 9.92
CA GLU A 86 4.16 -15.33 10.96
C GLU A 86 3.34 -14.41 11.86
N LYS A 87 3.89 -13.26 12.21
CA LYS A 87 3.17 -12.24 12.98
C LYS A 87 1.91 -11.78 12.27
N VAL A 88 2.00 -11.43 11.00
CA VAL A 88 0.85 -10.98 10.22
C VAL A 88 -0.19 -12.10 10.12
N ARG A 89 0.25 -13.32 9.90
CA ARG A 89 -0.65 -14.47 9.84
C ARG A 89 -1.41 -14.65 11.17
N GLU A 90 -0.70 -14.62 12.27
CA GLU A 90 -1.30 -14.76 13.60
C GLU A 90 -2.33 -13.65 13.87
N ILE A 91 -2.00 -12.40 13.56
CA ILE A 91 -2.92 -11.28 13.74
C ILE A 91 -4.18 -11.46 12.89
N THR A 92 -4.04 -11.80 11.62
CA THR A 92 -5.21 -11.97 10.74
C THR A 92 -6.07 -13.16 11.10
N GLU A 93 -5.50 -14.20 11.73
CA GLU A 93 -6.28 -15.33 12.21
C GLU A 93 -7.11 -14.98 13.45
N LYS A 94 -6.61 -14.08 14.30
CA LYS A 94 -7.28 -13.69 15.55
C LYS A 94 -8.20 -12.48 15.40
N GLU A 95 -7.94 -11.61 14.44
CA GLU A 95 -8.64 -10.34 14.29
C GLU A 95 -9.49 -10.31 13.03
N ASN A 96 -10.56 -9.52 13.06
CA ASN A 96 -11.46 -9.31 11.92
C ASN A 96 -11.49 -7.87 11.42
N ASN A 97 -10.89 -6.94 12.13
CA ASN A 97 -10.93 -5.52 11.79
C ASN A 97 -9.64 -4.80 12.22
N ALA A 98 -8.51 -5.50 12.14
CA ALA A 98 -7.22 -4.93 12.50
C ALA A 98 -6.62 -4.12 11.35
N ILE A 99 -5.81 -3.13 11.71
CA ILE A 99 -4.93 -2.44 10.75
C ILE A 99 -3.50 -2.89 11.04
N ILE A 100 -2.82 -3.36 10.00
CA ILE A 100 -1.45 -3.86 10.13
C ILE A 100 -0.56 -3.02 9.22
N VAL A 101 0.42 -2.32 9.80
CA VAL A 101 1.40 -1.53 9.05
C VAL A 101 2.68 -2.36 8.99
N ALA A 102 3.05 -2.82 7.79
CA ALA A 102 4.15 -3.76 7.61
C ALA A 102 5.02 -3.39 6.41
N SER A 103 6.28 -3.86 6.40
CA SER A 103 7.18 -3.59 5.29
C SER A 103 6.88 -4.48 4.08
N TYR A 104 7.25 -4.00 2.88
CA TYR A 104 7.14 -4.80 1.65
C TYR A 104 7.91 -6.12 1.77
N GLY A 105 9.04 -6.11 2.47
CA GLY A 105 9.85 -7.31 2.69
C GLY A 105 9.09 -8.44 3.37
N THR A 106 8.09 -8.11 4.18
CA THR A 106 7.23 -9.10 4.83
C THR A 106 6.59 -10.07 3.83
N PHE A 107 6.38 -9.62 2.60
CA PHE A 107 5.69 -10.41 1.57
C PHE A 107 6.55 -10.64 0.32
N SER A 108 7.87 -10.67 0.47
CA SER A 108 8.80 -10.87 -0.65
C SER A 108 8.75 -12.29 -1.23
N THR A 109 8.25 -13.25 -0.48
CA THR A 109 8.05 -14.63 -0.91
C THR A 109 6.61 -15.05 -0.71
N GLY A 110 6.12 -16.00 -1.52
CA GLY A 110 4.73 -16.44 -1.50
C GLY A 110 4.22 -16.75 -0.09
N ILE A 111 3.15 -16.08 0.30
CA ILE A 111 2.54 -16.24 1.62
C ILE A 111 1.05 -16.52 1.46
N ASN A 112 0.53 -17.39 2.29
CA ASN A 112 -0.90 -17.70 2.31
C ASN A 112 -1.53 -17.07 3.56
N ILE A 113 -2.09 -15.87 3.40
CA ILE A 113 -2.76 -15.16 4.48
C ILE A 113 -4.26 -15.38 4.36
N LYS A 114 -4.86 -15.86 5.44
CA LYS A 114 -6.30 -15.99 5.54
C LYS A 114 -6.87 -14.71 6.15
N ASN A 115 -8.13 -14.42 5.84
CA ASN A 115 -8.88 -13.35 6.48
C ASN A 115 -8.28 -11.94 6.28
N LEU A 116 -7.68 -11.70 5.12
CA LEU A 116 -7.20 -10.38 4.72
C LEU A 116 -8.20 -9.76 3.75
N HIS A 117 -8.66 -8.55 4.05
CA HIS A 117 -9.74 -7.89 3.29
C HIS A 117 -9.23 -6.75 2.40
N ASN A 118 -8.23 -6.01 2.87
CA ASN A 118 -7.70 -4.86 2.15
C ASN A 118 -6.18 -4.83 2.21
N VAL A 119 -5.56 -4.43 1.10
CA VAL A 119 -4.11 -4.17 1.04
C VAL A 119 -3.90 -2.78 0.46
N ILE A 120 -3.08 -1.98 1.10
CA ILE A 120 -2.71 -0.64 0.64
C ILE A 120 -1.21 -0.62 0.33
N PHE A 121 -0.86 -0.35 -0.93
CA PHE A 121 0.51 -0.05 -1.31
C PHE A 121 0.77 1.43 -1.02
N ALA A 122 1.37 1.73 0.12
CA ALA A 122 1.52 3.10 0.60
C ALA A 122 2.77 3.80 0.08
N SER A 123 3.93 3.12 0.14
CA SER A 123 5.20 3.71 -0.27
C SER A 123 5.53 3.39 -1.73
N PRO A 124 6.09 4.35 -2.48
CA PRO A 124 6.62 4.05 -3.81
C PRO A 124 7.79 3.07 -3.69
N SER A 125 7.73 1.98 -4.43
CA SER A 125 8.78 0.95 -4.43
C SER A 125 8.62 0.02 -5.62
N LYS A 126 9.76 -0.40 -6.19
CA LYS A 126 9.79 -1.45 -7.20
C LYS A 126 9.35 -2.81 -6.64
N SER A 127 9.41 -2.96 -5.32
CA SER A 127 8.96 -4.18 -4.63
C SER A 127 7.46 -4.45 -4.79
N ARG A 128 6.67 -3.47 -5.22
CA ARG A 128 5.22 -3.63 -5.41
C ARG A 128 4.88 -4.77 -6.37
N ILE A 129 5.62 -4.92 -7.47
CA ILE A 129 5.40 -6.00 -8.44
C ILE A 129 5.63 -7.37 -7.78
N ARG A 130 6.72 -7.49 -7.02
CA ARG A 130 7.02 -8.72 -6.29
C ARG A 130 5.95 -9.04 -5.25
N ASN A 131 5.52 -8.01 -4.51
CA ASN A 131 4.45 -8.16 -3.52
C ASN A 131 3.13 -8.54 -4.17
N LEU A 132 2.83 -7.97 -5.35
CA LEU A 132 1.64 -8.32 -6.11
C LEU A 132 1.61 -9.82 -6.43
N GLN A 133 2.73 -10.39 -6.84
CA GLN A 133 2.84 -11.81 -7.11
C GLN A 133 2.58 -12.64 -5.85
N SER A 134 3.13 -12.20 -4.72
CA SER A 134 2.98 -12.89 -3.43
C SER A 134 1.55 -12.86 -2.90
N ILE A 135 0.86 -11.74 -3.03
CA ILE A 135 -0.52 -11.56 -2.53
C ILE A 135 -1.58 -11.87 -3.58
N GLY A 136 -1.15 -12.21 -4.81
CA GLY A 136 -2.07 -12.43 -5.93
C GLY A 136 -3.17 -13.45 -5.65
N ARG A 137 -2.86 -14.48 -4.88
CA ARG A 137 -3.84 -15.49 -4.48
C ARG A 137 -5.00 -14.88 -3.68
N VAL A 138 -4.68 -13.96 -2.76
CA VAL A 138 -5.69 -13.30 -1.91
C VAL A 138 -6.59 -12.42 -2.75
N LEU A 139 -6.02 -11.78 -3.78
CA LEU A 139 -6.76 -10.93 -4.71
C LEU A 139 -7.66 -11.72 -5.65
N ARG A 140 -7.32 -13.00 -5.92
CA ARG A 140 -8.04 -13.85 -6.89
C ARG A 140 -9.02 -14.83 -6.26
N LYS A 141 -9.11 -14.91 -4.95
CA LYS A 141 -9.99 -15.90 -4.31
C LYS A 141 -11.42 -15.79 -4.82
N GLY A 142 -11.84 -16.87 -5.50
CA GLY A 142 -13.23 -17.11 -5.86
C GLY A 142 -13.86 -18.09 -4.89
N ASN A 143 -15.14 -18.41 -5.06
CA ASN A 143 -15.86 -19.44 -4.31
C ASN A 143 -16.07 -19.16 -2.82
N ASN A 144 -16.89 -18.17 -2.51
CA ASN A 144 -17.40 -17.89 -1.15
C ASN A 144 -16.36 -17.53 -0.10
N LYS A 145 -15.10 -17.32 -0.47
CA LYS A 145 -14.06 -16.84 0.45
C LYS A 145 -13.82 -15.37 0.20
N THR A 146 -13.56 -14.64 1.28
CA THR A 146 -13.30 -13.21 1.25
C THR A 146 -12.14 -12.89 0.30
N LYS A 147 -12.43 -12.06 -0.68
CA LYS A 147 -11.50 -11.60 -1.68
C LYS A 147 -10.91 -10.28 -1.22
N ALA A 148 -9.60 -10.16 -1.18
CA ALA A 148 -8.97 -8.90 -0.79
C ALA A 148 -9.04 -7.88 -1.92
N THR A 149 -9.14 -6.61 -1.55
CA THR A 149 -9.04 -5.47 -2.47
C THR A 149 -7.69 -4.80 -2.29
N LEU A 150 -7.00 -4.54 -3.39
CA LEU A 150 -5.74 -3.81 -3.39
C LEU A 150 -6.00 -2.34 -3.73
N TYR A 151 -5.46 -1.46 -2.91
CA TYR A 151 -5.41 -0.02 -3.15
C TYR A 151 -3.98 0.37 -3.49
N ASP A 152 -3.73 0.62 -4.75
CA ASP A 152 -2.41 1.01 -5.25
C ASP A 152 -2.32 2.53 -5.28
N ILE A 153 -1.65 3.11 -4.27
CA ILE A 153 -1.49 4.56 -4.18
C ILE A 153 -0.36 4.98 -5.12
N ALA A 154 -0.71 5.71 -6.15
CA ALA A 154 0.23 6.18 -7.15
C ALA A 154 0.24 7.72 -7.20
N ASP A 155 1.28 8.29 -7.75
CA ASP A 155 1.51 9.72 -7.70
C ASP A 155 1.85 10.27 -9.09
N ASP A 156 1.04 11.20 -9.57
CA ASP A 156 1.29 11.94 -10.80
C ASP A 156 1.81 13.34 -10.43
N ILE A 157 3.10 13.54 -10.66
CA ILE A 157 3.78 14.81 -10.39
C ILE A 157 4.41 15.29 -11.71
N SER A 158 3.76 14.95 -12.81
CA SER A 158 4.27 15.24 -14.16
C SER A 158 4.58 16.72 -14.35
N TYR A 159 5.74 17.00 -14.94
CA TYR A 159 6.17 18.35 -15.28
C TYR A 159 6.24 18.49 -16.79
N LYS A 160 5.40 19.34 -17.34
CA LYS A 160 5.22 19.49 -18.80
C LYS A 160 4.91 18.14 -19.44
N SER A 161 5.68 17.70 -20.44
CA SER A 161 5.51 16.39 -21.08
C SER A 161 6.24 15.24 -20.36
N ARG A 162 6.89 15.53 -19.24
CA ARG A 162 7.76 14.58 -18.53
C ARG A 162 7.02 13.91 -17.38
N LYS A 163 6.84 12.60 -17.49
CA LYS A 163 6.30 11.79 -16.41
C LYS A 163 7.35 11.59 -15.33
N ASN A 164 6.94 11.67 -14.06
CA ASN A 164 7.82 11.41 -12.94
C ASN A 164 8.16 9.91 -12.82
N TYR A 165 9.21 9.59 -12.09
CA TYR A 165 9.74 8.22 -11.97
C TYR A 165 8.69 7.23 -11.49
N THR A 166 7.99 7.55 -10.40
CA THR A 166 7.01 6.61 -9.83
C THR A 166 5.76 6.45 -10.69
N LEU A 167 5.42 7.46 -11.51
CA LEU A 167 4.35 7.34 -12.49
C LEU A 167 4.73 6.33 -13.59
N ASN A 168 5.97 6.33 -14.04
CA ASN A 168 6.46 5.34 -14.99
C ASN A 168 6.40 3.92 -14.40
N HIS A 169 6.67 3.78 -13.10
CA HIS A 169 6.53 2.50 -12.41
C HIS A 169 5.07 2.04 -12.36
N LEU A 170 4.13 2.96 -12.21
CA LEU A 170 2.70 2.62 -12.28
C LEU A 170 2.34 2.04 -13.66
N ILE A 171 2.85 2.64 -14.73
CA ILE A 171 2.61 2.16 -16.09
C ILE A 171 3.08 0.70 -16.22
N GLU A 172 4.24 0.37 -15.65
CA GLU A 172 4.75 -0.99 -15.62
C GLU A 172 3.83 -1.93 -14.83
N ARG A 173 3.32 -1.48 -13.67
CA ARG A 173 2.39 -2.28 -12.88
C ARG A 173 1.07 -2.54 -13.62
N ILE A 174 0.57 -1.56 -14.34
CA ILE A 174 -0.67 -1.72 -15.13
C ILE A 174 -0.48 -2.81 -16.19
N LYS A 175 0.68 -2.89 -16.80
CA LYS A 175 1.00 -3.98 -17.74
C LYS A 175 0.88 -5.34 -17.05
N VAL A 176 1.40 -5.45 -15.83
CA VAL A 176 1.30 -6.68 -15.03
C VAL A 176 -0.16 -6.98 -14.69
N TYR A 177 -0.95 -5.97 -14.33
CA TYR A 177 -2.37 -6.17 -14.04
C TYR A 177 -3.11 -6.74 -15.25
N ASN A 178 -2.82 -6.23 -16.44
CA ASN A 178 -3.42 -6.74 -17.68
C ASN A 178 -2.95 -8.16 -18.01
N GLU A 179 -1.66 -8.42 -17.91
CA GLU A 179 -1.09 -9.75 -18.18
C GLU A 179 -1.65 -10.82 -17.24
N GLU A 180 -1.87 -10.47 -15.99
CA GLU A 180 -2.37 -11.36 -14.95
C GLU A 180 -3.90 -11.39 -14.87
N ASN A 181 -4.57 -10.67 -15.75
CA ASN A 181 -6.05 -10.58 -15.83
C ASN A 181 -6.71 -10.09 -14.54
N PHE A 182 -6.07 -9.17 -13.85
CA PHE A 182 -6.71 -8.50 -12.72
C PHE A 182 -7.67 -7.43 -13.20
N ASN A 183 -8.83 -7.35 -12.56
CA ASN A 183 -9.73 -6.21 -12.75
C ASN A 183 -9.19 -5.02 -11.97
N TYR A 184 -9.05 -3.88 -12.63
CA TYR A 184 -8.57 -2.66 -11.98
C TYR A 184 -9.31 -1.43 -12.49
N ASP A 185 -9.42 -0.45 -11.63
CA ASP A 185 -9.94 0.88 -11.95
C ASP A 185 -8.90 1.91 -11.55
N ILE A 186 -8.87 3.02 -12.28
CA ILE A 186 -7.98 4.14 -11.96
C ILE A 186 -8.86 5.32 -11.56
N VAL A 187 -8.64 5.81 -10.33
CA VAL A 187 -9.35 6.97 -9.78
C VAL A 187 -8.35 8.10 -9.64
N ASN A 188 -8.61 9.23 -10.29
CA ASN A 188 -7.78 10.43 -10.18
C ASN A 188 -8.24 11.24 -8.97
N ILE A 189 -7.32 11.54 -8.08
CA ILE A 189 -7.60 12.27 -6.84
C ILE A 189 -6.72 13.51 -6.78
N PRO A 190 -7.30 14.72 -6.85
CA PRO A 190 -6.52 15.94 -6.72
C PRO A 190 -5.93 16.04 -5.30
N LEU A 191 -4.63 16.26 -5.21
CA LEU A 191 -3.94 16.45 -3.94
C LEU A 191 -3.46 17.90 -3.89
N LYS A 192 -4.22 18.71 -3.18
CA LYS A 192 -3.88 20.14 -3.01
C LYS A 192 -2.90 20.32 -1.88
N ASN A 193 -2.03 21.30 -2.02
CA ASN A 193 -1.10 21.66 -0.97
C ASN A 193 -1.80 22.40 0.19
#